data_47907d75d777a16356f492c60931c0c5
#
_entry.id   47907d75d777a16356f492c60931c0c5
#
_cell.length_a   1.000
_cell.length_b   1.000
_cell.length_c   1.000
_cell.angle_alpha   90.00
_cell.angle_beta   90.00
_cell.angle_gamma   90.00
#
_symmetry.space_group_name_H-M   'P 1'
#
loop_
_entity.id
_entity.type
_entity.pdbx_description
1 polymer ?
#
loop_
_entity_poly.entity_id
_entity_poly.type
_entity_poly.pdbx_seq_one_letter_code
_entity_poly.pdbx_strand_id
1 'polypeptide(L)'
;KIHVILGGNRSSKTTFASRLLVHLAQNIPEAEIRSMHVSEERSISDSQKYVWSCLPARYKRSKKKSENHSLQYTQKNGFNAGKAILPPTTPDAERGSTIYFNNYRQYMADPQIFEGWSAHCIHMDEEAPQNIFETLVGGRTVDYHGRVILTFTTLQGYTPLVNSLLKGATTVKSKYSELMGRELPLEQVSANWPDCRIYYFWSEMSPFVDYKELIRTYSKQPQEVKLARLYGIPSKSFEGKFPKFQRETNVIEHSKIPFIVDPSTPVTRYFICDPAGSKPWVGIWAGVTKDKNIYIYREFPASTMGAWA
;
A
#
# COMPACT_ATOMS: atom_id res chain seq x y z
N LYS A 1 -7.20 -6.20 -14.35
CA LYS A 1 -5.91 -5.46 -14.34
C LYS A 1 -5.72 -4.76 -13.02
N ILE A 2 -4.49 -4.80 -12.48
CA ILE A 2 -4.14 -4.18 -11.19
C ILE A 2 -3.25 -2.97 -11.46
N HIS A 3 -3.63 -1.82 -10.92
CA HIS A 3 -2.86 -0.58 -11.00
C HIS A 3 -2.46 -0.14 -9.60
N VAL A 4 -1.18 -0.12 -9.32
CA VAL A 4 -0.63 0.27 -8.02
C VAL A 4 -0.01 1.66 -8.15
N ILE A 5 -0.46 2.60 -7.33
CA ILE A 5 0.06 3.96 -7.29
C ILE A 5 0.79 4.13 -5.96
N LEU A 6 2.09 3.94 -6.01
CA LEU A 6 2.97 4.24 -4.89
C LEU A 6 3.33 5.72 -4.93
N GLY A 7 3.15 6.42 -3.86
CA GLY A 7 3.46 7.84 -3.92
C GLY A 7 3.72 8.47 -2.57
N GLY A 8 4.44 9.58 -2.64
CA GLY A 8 4.75 10.38 -1.47
C GLY A 8 3.52 11.07 -0.86
N ASN A 9 3.74 11.68 0.28
CA ASN A 9 2.73 12.53 0.91
C ASN A 9 2.37 13.70 -0.01
N ARG A 10 1.07 14.01 -0.10
CA ARG A 10 0.54 15.11 -0.95
C ARG A 10 0.87 14.97 -2.44
N SER A 11 1.24 13.80 -2.93
CA SER A 11 1.45 13.53 -4.36
C SER A 11 0.17 13.43 -5.17
N SER A 12 -0.98 13.77 -4.59
CA SER A 12 -2.32 13.78 -5.22
C SER A 12 -2.88 12.40 -5.58
N LYS A 13 -2.39 11.31 -4.97
CA LYS A 13 -2.88 9.94 -5.20
C LYS A 13 -4.39 9.82 -5.03
N THR A 14 -4.89 10.21 -3.86
CA THR A 14 -6.32 10.11 -3.51
C THR A 14 -7.19 10.99 -4.41
N THR A 15 -6.72 12.19 -4.76
CA THR A 15 -7.41 13.08 -5.71
C THR A 15 -7.48 12.45 -7.10
N PHE A 16 -6.38 11.89 -7.59
CA PHE A 16 -6.34 11.18 -8.86
C PHE A 16 -7.29 9.98 -8.87
N ALA A 17 -7.21 9.13 -7.85
CA ALA A 17 -8.10 7.97 -7.73
C ALA A 17 -9.56 8.38 -7.70
N SER A 18 -9.93 9.37 -6.88
CA SER A 18 -11.30 9.86 -6.79
C SER A 18 -11.84 10.38 -8.13
N ARG A 19 -11.00 11.11 -8.88
CA ARG A 19 -11.34 11.57 -10.23
C ARG A 19 -11.54 10.40 -11.19
N LEU A 20 -10.70 9.38 -11.10
CA LEU A 20 -10.82 8.17 -11.92
C LEU A 20 -12.09 7.38 -11.60
N LEU A 21 -12.46 7.24 -10.32
CA LEU A 21 -13.71 6.59 -9.92
C LEU A 21 -14.93 7.32 -10.49
N VAL A 22 -14.96 8.66 -10.42
CA VAL A 22 -16.04 9.47 -11.01
C VAL A 22 -16.05 9.30 -12.54
N HIS A 23 -14.89 9.30 -13.18
CA HIS A 23 -14.79 9.09 -14.63
C HIS A 23 -15.32 7.71 -15.04
N LEU A 24 -14.96 6.66 -14.33
CA LEU A 24 -15.47 5.30 -14.59
C LEU A 24 -16.99 5.23 -14.39
N ALA A 25 -17.49 5.82 -13.30
CA ALA A 25 -18.91 5.86 -13.01
C ALA A 25 -19.74 6.65 -14.05
N GLN A 26 -19.12 7.57 -14.78
CA GLN A 26 -19.75 8.34 -15.83
C GLN A 26 -19.72 7.68 -17.22
N ASN A 27 -18.75 6.78 -17.44
CA ASN A 27 -18.51 6.21 -18.76
C ASN A 27 -18.86 4.73 -18.87
N ILE A 28 -19.07 4.04 -17.77
CA ILE A 28 -19.53 2.66 -17.73
C ILE A 28 -20.97 2.68 -17.22
N PRO A 29 -21.96 2.29 -18.04
CA PRO A 29 -23.35 2.20 -17.60
C PRO A 29 -23.48 1.24 -16.41
N GLU A 30 -24.28 1.64 -15.41
CA GLU A 30 -24.59 0.84 -14.22
C GLU A 30 -23.37 0.29 -13.48
N ALA A 31 -22.23 1.01 -13.53
CA ALA A 31 -21.00 0.54 -12.93
C ALA A 31 -21.14 0.35 -11.41
N GLU A 32 -20.70 -0.80 -10.95
CA GLU A 32 -20.47 -1.12 -9.54
C GLU A 32 -19.01 -0.82 -9.21
N ILE A 33 -18.79 0.19 -8.36
CA ILE A 33 -17.45 0.63 -7.97
C ILE A 33 -17.34 0.56 -6.45
N ARG A 34 -16.27 -0.04 -5.93
CA ARG A 34 -15.99 -0.15 -4.49
C ARG A 34 -14.74 0.63 -4.14
N SER A 35 -14.85 1.52 -3.16
CA SER A 35 -13.73 2.28 -2.61
C SER A 35 -13.50 1.88 -1.16
N MET A 36 -12.36 1.24 -0.88
CA MET A 36 -12.00 0.66 0.40
C MET A 36 -11.02 1.57 1.13
N HIS A 37 -11.22 1.77 2.42
CA HIS A 37 -10.43 2.67 3.25
C HIS A 37 -10.07 2.03 4.58
N VAL A 38 -9.09 2.61 5.27
CA VAL A 38 -8.68 2.13 6.61
C VAL A 38 -9.82 2.28 7.63
N SER A 39 -10.56 3.40 7.57
CA SER A 39 -11.70 3.66 8.44
C SER A 39 -12.74 4.53 7.74
N GLU A 40 -13.94 4.61 8.32
CA GLU A 40 -15.01 5.46 7.81
C GLU A 40 -14.63 6.94 7.85
N GLU A 41 -14.01 7.39 8.92
CA GLU A 41 -13.57 8.78 9.08
C GLU A 41 -12.58 9.18 7.97
N ARG A 42 -11.63 8.28 7.64
CA ARG A 42 -10.70 8.51 6.52
C ARG A 42 -11.42 8.51 5.18
N SER A 43 -12.37 7.62 4.99
CA SER A 43 -13.21 7.64 3.78
C SER A 43 -13.91 8.98 3.60
N ILE A 44 -14.52 9.52 4.66
CA ILE A 44 -15.27 10.78 4.62
C ILE A 44 -14.35 11.97 4.41
N SER A 45 -13.26 12.08 5.19
CA SER A 45 -12.35 13.23 5.17
C SER A 45 -11.57 13.35 3.87
N ASP A 46 -11.27 12.23 3.24
CA ASP A 46 -10.37 12.16 2.09
C ASP A 46 -11.14 11.77 0.81
N SER A 47 -11.43 10.50 0.59
CA SER A 47 -11.94 10.01 -0.68
C SER A 47 -13.32 10.57 -1.03
N GLN A 48 -14.30 10.49 -0.12
CA GLN A 48 -15.66 10.96 -0.40
C GLN A 48 -15.72 12.47 -0.69
N LYS A 49 -14.91 13.25 0.02
CA LYS A 49 -14.74 14.67 -0.22
C LYS A 49 -14.22 14.96 -1.62
N TYR A 50 -13.20 14.22 -2.07
CA TYR A 50 -12.64 14.40 -3.40
C TYR A 50 -13.56 13.86 -4.49
N VAL A 51 -14.23 12.72 -4.28
CA VAL A 51 -15.28 12.24 -5.19
C VAL A 51 -16.36 13.31 -5.36
N TRP A 52 -16.88 13.86 -4.26
CA TRP A 52 -17.85 14.96 -4.32
C TRP A 52 -17.29 16.16 -5.10
N SER A 53 -16.05 16.56 -4.86
CA SER A 53 -15.44 17.71 -5.54
C SER A 53 -15.33 17.49 -7.05
N CYS A 54 -15.05 16.27 -7.49
CA CYS A 54 -14.89 15.88 -8.89
C CYS A 54 -16.22 15.70 -9.64
N LEU A 55 -17.34 15.57 -8.94
CA LEU A 55 -18.66 15.45 -9.59
C LEU A 55 -19.01 16.72 -10.37
N PRO A 56 -19.61 16.60 -11.57
CA PRO A 56 -20.11 17.71 -12.33
C PRO A 56 -21.12 18.57 -11.53
N ALA A 57 -21.08 19.88 -11.73
CA ALA A 57 -21.97 20.82 -11.03
C ALA A 57 -23.45 20.49 -11.24
N ARG A 58 -23.83 20.00 -12.44
CA ARG A 58 -25.18 19.57 -12.75
C ARG A 58 -25.69 18.45 -11.82
N TYR A 59 -24.81 17.51 -11.43
CA TYR A 59 -25.17 16.43 -10.51
C TYR A 59 -25.34 16.92 -9.07
N LYS A 60 -24.50 17.85 -8.63
CA LYS A 60 -24.56 18.45 -7.29
C LYS A 60 -25.84 19.26 -7.06
N ARG A 61 -26.41 19.84 -8.11
CA ARG A 61 -27.66 20.62 -8.05
C ARG A 61 -28.92 19.76 -8.05
N SER A 62 -28.82 18.49 -8.44
CA SER A 62 -29.96 17.60 -8.46
C SER A 62 -30.39 17.24 -7.04
N LYS A 63 -31.61 17.60 -6.68
CA LYS A 63 -32.26 17.21 -5.42
C LYS A 63 -33.01 15.88 -5.53
N LYS A 64 -32.92 15.20 -6.68
CA LYS A 64 -33.62 13.93 -6.89
C LYS A 64 -33.04 12.87 -5.96
N LYS A 65 -33.95 12.21 -5.27
CA LYS A 65 -33.69 11.04 -4.44
C LYS A 65 -34.53 9.92 -5.01
N SER A 66 -33.88 8.94 -5.58
CA SER A 66 -34.51 7.69 -5.97
C SER A 66 -33.50 6.56 -5.69
N GLU A 67 -33.96 5.34 -5.69
CA GLU A 67 -33.06 4.18 -5.62
C GLU A 67 -32.04 4.20 -6.77
N ASN A 68 -32.40 4.81 -7.88
CA ASN A 68 -31.60 4.86 -9.11
C ASN A 68 -30.68 6.09 -9.22
N HIS A 69 -30.85 7.08 -8.33
CA HIS A 69 -30.03 8.29 -8.29
C HIS A 69 -30.07 8.93 -6.91
N SER A 70 -28.94 8.94 -6.21
CA SER A 70 -28.79 9.58 -4.90
C SER A 70 -27.38 10.11 -4.68
N LEU A 71 -27.25 11.43 -4.68
CA LEU A 71 -26.00 12.14 -4.43
C LEU A 71 -26.11 13.06 -3.21
N GLN A 72 -26.58 12.50 -2.09
CA GLN A 72 -26.68 13.24 -0.84
C GLN A 72 -25.33 13.20 -0.13
N TYR A 73 -24.70 14.34 -0.04
CA TYR A 73 -23.40 14.50 0.60
C TYR A 73 -23.42 15.62 1.61
N THR A 74 -22.81 15.40 2.76
CA THR A 74 -22.48 16.43 3.74
C THR A 74 -21.00 16.35 4.09
N GLN A 75 -20.40 17.48 4.39
CA GLN A 75 -18.98 17.50 4.75
C GLN A 75 -18.69 16.72 6.04
N LYS A 76 -19.66 16.65 6.96
CA LYS A 76 -19.52 15.95 8.24
C LYS A 76 -19.69 14.43 8.11
N ASN A 77 -20.67 13.98 7.35
CA ASN A 77 -21.09 12.58 7.34
C ASN A 77 -20.78 11.87 6.00
N GLY A 78 -20.19 12.57 5.03
CA GLY A 78 -19.94 12.00 3.69
C GLY A 78 -21.23 11.78 2.90
N PHE A 79 -21.19 10.78 2.00
CA PHE A 79 -22.35 10.35 1.24
C PHE A 79 -23.31 9.54 2.11
N ASN A 80 -24.61 9.79 1.93
CA ASN A 80 -25.66 9.07 2.66
C ASN A 80 -25.53 7.54 2.43
N ALA A 81 -25.66 6.79 3.51
CA ALA A 81 -25.49 5.33 3.51
C ALA A 81 -24.16 4.83 2.89
N GLY A 82 -23.11 5.65 2.93
CA GLY A 82 -21.79 5.28 2.39
C GLY A 82 -21.78 4.99 0.90
N LYS A 83 -22.69 5.58 0.12
CA LYS A 83 -22.77 5.36 -1.33
C LYS A 83 -23.15 6.60 -2.12
N ALA A 84 -22.59 6.75 -3.30
CA ALA A 84 -22.96 7.77 -4.28
C ALA A 84 -23.55 7.08 -5.51
N ILE A 85 -24.84 7.31 -5.79
CA ILE A 85 -25.53 6.78 -6.95
C ILE A 85 -25.65 7.92 -7.97
N LEU A 86 -24.91 7.83 -9.07
CA LEU A 86 -24.91 8.82 -10.14
C LEU A 86 -26.20 8.71 -10.99
N PRO A 87 -26.58 9.75 -11.73
CA PRO A 87 -27.63 9.63 -12.72
C PRO A 87 -27.31 8.56 -13.77
N PRO A 88 -28.31 7.84 -14.31
CA PRO A 88 -28.11 6.98 -15.46
C PRO A 88 -27.38 7.72 -16.59
N THR A 89 -26.43 7.04 -17.23
CA THR A 89 -25.56 7.64 -18.25
C THR A 89 -26.10 7.41 -19.68
N THR A 90 -26.94 6.41 -19.85
CA THR A 90 -27.61 6.07 -21.10
C THR A 90 -29.12 6.01 -20.87
N PRO A 91 -29.95 6.27 -21.92
CA PRO A 91 -31.42 6.17 -21.80
C PRO A 91 -31.91 4.78 -21.40
N ASP A 92 -31.18 3.74 -21.79
CA ASP A 92 -31.55 2.35 -21.56
C ASP A 92 -31.05 1.82 -20.19
N ALA A 93 -30.27 2.60 -19.46
CA ALA A 93 -29.81 2.20 -18.13
C ALA A 93 -30.95 2.28 -17.12
N GLU A 94 -31.22 1.18 -16.44
CA GLU A 94 -32.28 1.09 -15.42
C GLU A 94 -31.88 1.88 -14.17
N ARG A 95 -30.58 1.94 -13.87
CA ARG A 95 -30.01 2.65 -12.72
C ARG A 95 -28.76 3.42 -13.06
N GLY A 96 -28.37 4.32 -12.19
CA GLY A 96 -27.10 5.00 -12.27
C GLY A 96 -25.95 4.15 -11.71
N SER A 97 -24.74 4.45 -12.14
CA SER A 97 -23.53 3.84 -11.58
C SER A 97 -23.39 4.18 -10.10
N THR A 98 -22.95 3.23 -9.30
CA THR A 98 -22.83 3.37 -7.85
C THR A 98 -21.38 3.26 -7.40
N ILE A 99 -20.95 4.23 -6.58
CA ILE A 99 -19.68 4.18 -5.86
C ILE A 99 -20.00 3.90 -4.40
N TYR A 100 -19.60 2.75 -3.90
CA TYR A 100 -19.71 2.34 -2.50
C TYR A 100 -18.42 2.68 -1.76
N PHE A 101 -18.55 3.19 -0.55
CA PHE A 101 -17.44 3.50 0.35
C PHE A 101 -17.46 2.52 1.52
N ASN A 102 -16.50 1.64 1.55
CA ASN A 102 -16.34 0.61 2.55
C ASN A 102 -15.01 0.81 3.30
N ASN A 103 -14.81 0.10 4.39
CA ASN A 103 -13.55 0.17 5.12
C ASN A 103 -13.04 -1.22 5.50
N TYR A 104 -11.72 -1.33 5.72
CA TYR A 104 -11.09 -2.59 6.06
C TYR A 104 -11.54 -3.14 7.42
N ARG A 105 -11.96 -2.28 8.35
CA ARG A 105 -12.47 -2.72 9.66
C ARG A 105 -13.79 -3.47 9.53
N GLN A 106 -14.67 -3.03 8.63
CA GLN A 106 -15.91 -3.77 8.33
C GLN A 106 -15.61 -5.18 7.83
N TYR A 107 -14.63 -5.30 6.91
CA TYR A 107 -14.20 -6.61 6.43
C TYR A 107 -13.60 -7.49 7.54
N MET A 108 -12.79 -6.90 8.41
CA MET A 108 -12.18 -7.65 9.53
C MET A 108 -13.20 -8.11 10.56
N ALA A 109 -14.30 -7.35 10.74
CA ALA A 109 -15.40 -7.71 11.64
C ALA A 109 -16.31 -8.78 11.05
N ASP A 110 -16.60 -8.70 9.76
CA ASP A 110 -17.46 -9.63 9.04
C ASP A 110 -17.03 -9.74 7.57
N PRO A 111 -16.18 -10.73 7.23
CA PRO A 111 -15.73 -10.95 5.86
C PRO A 111 -16.88 -11.28 4.89
N GLN A 112 -17.98 -11.81 5.36
CA GLN A 112 -19.12 -12.22 4.50
C GLN A 112 -19.82 -11.02 3.85
N ILE A 113 -19.74 -9.84 4.47
CA ILE A 113 -20.26 -8.58 3.87
C ILE A 113 -19.66 -8.32 2.47
N PHE A 114 -18.46 -8.83 2.23
CA PHE A 114 -17.73 -8.66 0.97
C PHE A 114 -17.85 -9.86 0.03
N GLU A 115 -18.69 -10.82 0.37
CA GLU A 115 -19.03 -11.94 -0.49
C GLU A 115 -20.28 -11.64 -1.32
N GLY A 116 -20.42 -12.34 -2.45
CA GLY A 116 -21.62 -12.27 -3.27
C GLY A 116 -21.83 -11.02 -4.12
N TRP A 117 -20.81 -10.15 -4.27
CA TRP A 117 -20.86 -9.02 -5.18
C TRP A 117 -19.69 -9.02 -6.17
N SER A 118 -19.89 -8.37 -7.29
CA SER A 118 -18.87 -8.14 -8.30
C SER A 118 -18.69 -6.64 -8.56
N ALA A 119 -17.52 -6.22 -9.04
CA ALA A 119 -17.23 -4.82 -9.27
C ALA A 119 -16.49 -4.57 -10.60
N HIS A 120 -16.86 -3.49 -11.26
CA HIS A 120 -16.15 -2.94 -12.41
C HIS A 120 -14.80 -2.30 -12.00
N CYS A 121 -14.76 -1.79 -10.77
CA CYS A 121 -13.54 -1.23 -10.20
C CYS A 121 -13.54 -1.37 -8.67
N ILE A 122 -12.39 -1.79 -8.13
CA ILE A 122 -12.11 -1.76 -6.70
C ILE A 122 -10.94 -0.81 -6.48
N HIS A 123 -11.16 0.23 -5.69
CA HIS A 123 -10.12 1.13 -5.23
C HIS A 123 -9.79 0.81 -3.78
N MET A 124 -8.53 0.65 -3.47
CA MET A 124 -8.00 0.45 -2.13
C MET A 124 -7.11 1.63 -1.77
N ASP A 125 -7.58 2.49 -0.87
CA ASP A 125 -6.82 3.64 -0.38
C ASP A 125 -6.09 3.25 0.91
N GLU A 126 -4.84 3.63 0.98
CA GLU A 126 -3.83 3.14 1.91
C GLU A 126 -3.50 1.64 1.72
N GLU A 127 -2.44 1.20 2.36
CA GLU A 127 -1.98 -0.19 2.22
C GLU A 127 -3.01 -1.17 2.78
N ALA A 128 -3.57 -1.99 1.92
CA ALA A 128 -4.56 -2.98 2.30
C ALA A 128 -3.89 -4.15 3.05
N PRO A 129 -4.57 -4.73 4.05
CA PRO A 129 -4.15 -6.03 4.59
C PRO A 129 -4.07 -7.08 3.48
N GLN A 130 -3.03 -7.93 3.51
CA GLN A 130 -2.74 -8.89 2.45
C GLN A 130 -3.93 -9.80 2.13
N ASN A 131 -4.56 -10.34 3.16
CA ASN A 131 -5.73 -11.23 3.02
C ASN A 131 -6.90 -10.54 2.32
N ILE A 132 -7.15 -9.26 2.61
CA ILE A 132 -8.19 -8.47 1.96
C ILE A 132 -7.84 -8.25 0.49
N PHE A 133 -6.59 -7.88 0.20
CA PHE A 133 -6.11 -7.71 -1.16
C PHE A 133 -6.31 -8.98 -1.99
N GLU A 134 -5.86 -10.14 -1.50
CA GLU A 134 -5.97 -11.41 -2.19
C GLU A 134 -7.44 -11.81 -2.44
N THR A 135 -8.31 -11.65 -1.45
CA THR A 135 -9.74 -11.97 -1.58
C THR A 135 -10.43 -11.07 -2.64
N LEU A 136 -10.17 -9.77 -2.58
CA LEU A 136 -10.84 -8.82 -3.47
C LEU A 136 -10.32 -8.92 -4.91
N VAL A 137 -9.02 -9.10 -5.09
CA VAL A 137 -8.41 -9.23 -6.42
C VAL A 137 -8.78 -10.55 -7.08
N GLY A 138 -8.79 -11.65 -6.32
CA GLY A 138 -9.01 -13.00 -6.85
C GLY A 138 -10.44 -13.30 -7.28
N GLY A 139 -11.44 -12.62 -6.72
CA GLY A 139 -12.83 -13.02 -6.92
C GLY A 139 -13.79 -11.92 -7.39
N ARG A 140 -13.56 -10.67 -7.03
CA ARG A 140 -14.62 -9.64 -7.14
C ARG A 140 -14.60 -8.80 -8.42
N THR A 141 -13.61 -9.01 -9.27
CA THR A 141 -13.49 -8.28 -10.55
C THR A 141 -13.67 -9.17 -11.77
N VAL A 142 -13.87 -10.47 -11.59
CA VAL A 142 -13.88 -11.46 -12.65
C VAL A 142 -15.05 -11.25 -13.62
N ASP A 143 -16.26 -11.09 -13.09
CA ASP A 143 -17.49 -11.01 -13.92
C ASP A 143 -17.50 -9.82 -14.88
N TYR A 144 -16.90 -8.73 -14.47
CA TYR A 144 -16.85 -7.49 -15.27
C TYR A 144 -15.49 -7.23 -15.93
N HIS A 145 -14.56 -8.17 -15.86
CA HIS A 145 -13.15 -7.91 -16.21
C HIS A 145 -12.64 -6.61 -15.59
N GLY A 146 -13.01 -6.41 -14.32
CA GLY A 146 -12.85 -5.18 -13.60
C GLY A 146 -11.39 -4.82 -13.33
N ARG A 147 -11.20 -3.65 -12.75
CA ARG A 147 -9.89 -3.10 -12.42
C ARG A 147 -9.72 -2.99 -10.90
N VAL A 148 -8.50 -3.21 -10.45
CA VAL A 148 -8.10 -2.93 -9.06
C VAL A 148 -7.10 -1.79 -9.07
N ILE A 149 -7.34 -0.80 -8.21
CA ILE A 149 -6.49 0.38 -8.07
C ILE A 149 -6.07 0.46 -6.61
N LEU A 150 -4.77 0.42 -6.35
CA LEU A 150 -4.21 0.64 -5.02
C LEU A 150 -3.52 2.00 -4.99
N THR A 151 -3.78 2.78 -3.94
CA THR A 151 -3.13 4.07 -3.72
C THR A 151 -2.60 4.16 -2.31
N PHE A 152 -1.29 4.11 -2.12
CA PHE A 152 -0.72 4.19 -0.77
C PHE A 152 0.71 4.75 -0.75
N THR A 153 1.16 5.08 0.45
CA THR A 153 2.54 5.45 0.75
C THR A 153 3.20 4.32 1.52
N THR A 154 4.36 3.86 1.10
CA THR A 154 5.06 2.68 1.65
C THR A 154 5.71 2.96 3.00
N LEU A 155 4.92 3.44 3.98
CA LEU A 155 5.42 3.85 5.30
C LEU A 155 5.90 2.67 6.14
N GLN A 156 5.33 1.49 5.94
CA GLN A 156 5.72 0.28 6.66
C GLN A 156 6.89 -0.46 5.99
N GLY A 157 7.47 0.14 4.95
CA GLY A 157 8.60 -0.43 4.22
C GLY A 157 8.21 -1.64 3.37
N TYR A 158 8.99 -2.71 3.47
CA TYR A 158 8.80 -3.93 2.70
C TYR A 158 7.87 -4.92 3.40
N THR A 159 6.59 -4.59 3.47
CA THR A 159 5.57 -5.55 3.92
C THR A 159 5.44 -6.74 2.94
N PRO A 160 4.80 -7.85 3.32
CA PRO A 160 4.54 -8.95 2.40
C PRO A 160 3.84 -8.51 1.11
N LEU A 161 2.82 -7.64 1.20
CA LEU A 161 2.12 -7.08 0.04
C LEU A 161 3.07 -6.27 -0.84
N VAL A 162 3.81 -5.31 -0.26
CA VAL A 162 4.77 -4.47 -1.01
C VAL A 162 5.83 -5.31 -1.69
N ASN A 163 6.39 -6.30 -1.00
CA ASN A 163 7.37 -7.22 -1.58
C ASN A 163 6.82 -8.01 -2.77
N SER A 164 5.61 -8.53 -2.62
CA SER A 164 4.91 -9.27 -3.67
C SER A 164 4.67 -8.40 -4.91
N LEU A 165 4.19 -7.18 -4.71
CA LEU A 165 3.97 -6.21 -5.78
C LEU A 165 5.27 -5.84 -6.49
N LEU A 166 6.33 -5.50 -5.77
CA LEU A 166 7.61 -5.09 -6.37
C LEU A 166 8.31 -6.21 -7.14
N LYS A 167 8.16 -7.47 -6.71
CA LYS A 167 8.73 -8.63 -7.40
C LYS A 167 7.90 -9.08 -8.59
N GLY A 168 6.57 -8.93 -8.50
CA GLY A 168 5.63 -9.50 -9.46
C GLY A 168 5.14 -8.53 -10.53
N ALA A 169 5.14 -7.23 -10.26
CA ALA A 169 4.52 -6.24 -11.12
C ALA A 169 5.51 -5.55 -12.08
N THR A 170 4.97 -5.03 -13.17
CA THR A 170 5.71 -4.16 -14.09
C THR A 170 5.75 -2.73 -13.56
N THR A 171 6.93 -2.17 -13.38
CA THR A 171 7.11 -0.73 -13.05
C THR A 171 7.00 0.08 -14.33
N VAL A 172 5.95 0.91 -14.44
CA VAL A 172 5.63 1.62 -15.69
C VAL A 172 6.26 2.98 -15.77
N LYS A 173 6.45 3.66 -14.65
CA LYS A 173 6.94 5.02 -14.68
C LYS A 173 7.95 5.24 -13.57
N SER A 174 9.15 5.56 -13.97
CA SER A 174 10.16 6.10 -13.08
C SER A 174 10.85 7.28 -13.73
N LYS A 175 11.27 8.21 -12.91
CA LYS A 175 11.96 9.41 -13.31
C LYS A 175 13.18 9.55 -12.43
N TYR A 176 14.24 10.14 -12.95
CA TYR A 176 15.40 10.50 -12.18
C TYR A 176 15.01 11.34 -10.96
N SER A 177 15.59 11.02 -9.82
CA SER A 177 15.43 11.76 -8.57
C SER A 177 16.80 12.13 -8.02
N GLU A 178 16.99 13.41 -7.71
CA GLU A 178 18.21 13.90 -7.06
C GLU A 178 18.50 13.18 -5.74
N LEU A 179 17.44 12.85 -4.98
CA LEU A 179 17.58 12.12 -3.75
C LEU A 179 18.11 10.70 -3.97
N MET A 180 17.75 10.07 -5.08
CA MET A 180 18.22 8.74 -5.45
C MET A 180 19.64 8.74 -6.03
N GLY A 181 20.11 9.90 -6.53
CA GLY A 181 21.40 10.04 -7.19
C GLY A 181 21.54 9.21 -8.46
N ARG A 182 20.44 8.69 -9.00
CA ARG A 182 20.42 7.85 -10.21
C ARG A 182 19.10 7.93 -10.92
N GLU A 183 19.11 7.69 -12.20
CA GLU A 183 17.92 7.49 -13.00
C GLU A 183 17.34 6.10 -12.76
N LEU A 184 16.04 6.06 -12.48
CA LEU A 184 15.32 4.79 -12.40
C LEU A 184 14.89 4.36 -13.81
N PRO A 185 14.82 3.06 -14.09
CA PRO A 185 14.37 2.59 -15.40
C PRO A 185 12.95 3.08 -15.67
N LEU A 186 12.67 3.41 -16.94
CA LEU A 186 11.34 3.85 -17.37
C LEU A 186 10.30 2.75 -17.21
N GLU A 187 10.71 1.52 -17.44
CA GLU A 187 9.89 0.35 -17.30
C GLU A 187 10.74 -0.84 -16.87
N GLN A 188 10.26 -1.56 -15.88
CA GLN A 188 10.81 -2.84 -15.49
C GLN A 188 9.72 -3.90 -15.66
N VAL A 189 9.85 -4.70 -16.70
CA VAL A 189 8.87 -5.74 -17.03
C VAL A 189 9.07 -6.94 -16.11
N SER A 190 7.98 -7.40 -15.51
CA SER A 190 7.93 -8.67 -14.78
C SER A 190 6.96 -9.64 -15.44
N ALA A 191 7.38 -10.88 -15.58
CA ALA A 191 6.56 -11.95 -16.14
C ALA A 191 5.59 -12.56 -15.09
N ASN A 192 5.82 -12.34 -13.80
CA ASN A 192 5.03 -12.98 -12.74
C ASN A 192 3.60 -12.44 -12.67
N TRP A 193 3.44 -11.11 -12.80
CA TRP A 193 2.14 -10.45 -12.80
C TRP A 193 2.02 -9.47 -13.98
N PRO A 194 1.87 -9.95 -15.19
CA PRO A 194 1.88 -9.10 -16.40
C PRO A 194 0.76 -8.07 -16.41
N ASP A 195 -0.36 -8.35 -15.73
CA ASP A 195 -1.49 -7.45 -15.60
C ASP A 195 -1.41 -6.49 -14.39
N CYS A 196 -0.34 -6.55 -13.61
CA CYS A 196 -0.10 -5.65 -12.49
C CYS A 196 0.95 -4.60 -12.87
N ARG A 197 0.61 -3.33 -12.70
CA ARG A 197 1.48 -2.21 -13.06
C ARG A 197 1.65 -1.26 -11.90
N ILE A 198 2.91 -0.85 -11.61
CA ILE A 198 3.25 0.10 -10.56
C ILE A 198 3.59 1.45 -11.18
N TYR A 199 2.98 2.50 -10.65
CA TYR A 199 3.22 3.90 -10.99
C TYR A 199 3.73 4.63 -9.75
N TYR A 200 4.77 5.45 -9.89
CA TYR A 200 5.26 6.29 -8.81
C TYR A 200 4.76 7.73 -8.96
N PHE A 201 4.05 8.21 -7.94
CA PHE A 201 3.59 9.59 -7.83
C PHE A 201 4.47 10.33 -6.83
N TRP A 202 5.40 11.10 -7.30
CA TRP A 202 6.30 11.87 -6.46
C TRP A 202 5.67 13.18 -6.02
N SER A 203 5.93 13.59 -4.78
CA SER A 203 5.36 14.82 -4.22
C SER A 203 5.79 16.05 -5.00
N GLU A 204 7.00 16.07 -5.58
CA GLU A 204 7.51 17.16 -6.41
C GLU A 204 6.71 17.36 -7.71
N MET A 205 6.01 16.33 -8.18
CA MET A 205 5.20 16.38 -9.39
C MET A 205 3.77 16.88 -9.13
N SER A 206 3.40 17.10 -7.88
CA SER A 206 2.07 17.58 -7.53
C SER A 206 1.97 19.09 -7.76
N PRO A 207 1.05 19.57 -8.60
CA PRO A 207 0.87 21.00 -8.83
C PRO A 207 0.22 21.74 -7.65
N PHE A 208 -0.19 21.02 -6.63
CA PHE A 208 -0.94 21.56 -5.48
C PHE A 208 -0.09 21.70 -4.21
N VAL A 209 1.22 21.51 -4.31
CA VAL A 209 2.12 21.51 -3.15
C VAL A 209 3.31 22.41 -3.40
N ASP A 210 3.61 23.25 -2.43
CA ASP A 210 4.93 23.88 -2.38
C ASP A 210 5.98 22.84 -1.99
N TYR A 211 6.65 22.30 -3.00
CA TYR A 211 7.64 21.26 -2.82
C TYR A 211 8.85 21.73 -2.00
N LYS A 212 9.23 22.99 -2.10
CA LYS A 212 10.35 23.55 -1.31
C LYS A 212 10.03 23.52 0.18
N GLU A 213 8.79 23.89 0.56
CA GLU A 213 8.34 23.82 1.94
C GLU A 213 8.26 22.36 2.42
N LEU A 214 7.80 21.47 1.56
CA LEU A 214 7.73 20.05 1.88
C LEU A 214 9.13 19.47 2.14
N ILE A 215 10.11 19.76 1.29
CA ILE A 215 11.52 19.35 1.49
C ILE A 215 12.06 19.91 2.80
N ARG A 216 11.78 21.19 3.12
CA ARG A 216 12.20 21.80 4.36
C ARG A 216 11.66 21.04 5.59
N THR A 217 10.39 20.64 5.54
CA THR A 217 9.75 19.86 6.59
C THR A 217 10.44 18.51 6.80
N TYR A 218 10.90 17.88 5.74
CA TYR A 218 11.60 16.58 5.83
C TYR A 218 13.12 16.70 5.90
N SER A 219 13.70 17.91 5.91
CA SER A 219 15.16 18.13 5.84
C SER A 219 15.96 17.36 6.89
N LYS A 220 15.43 17.28 8.10
CA LYS A 220 16.07 16.60 9.27
C LYS A 220 15.71 15.11 9.38
N GLN A 221 14.87 14.59 8.50
CA GLN A 221 14.46 13.19 8.54
C GLN A 221 15.51 12.30 7.85
N PRO A 222 15.65 11.02 8.27
CA PRO A 222 16.49 10.05 7.59
C PRO A 222 16.14 9.94 6.09
N GLN A 223 17.12 9.55 5.28
CA GLN A 223 16.92 9.44 3.83
C GLN A 223 15.80 8.45 3.48
N GLU A 224 15.72 7.36 4.21
CA GLU A 224 14.69 6.34 4.03
C GLU A 224 13.28 6.93 4.24
N VAL A 225 13.09 7.79 5.26
CA VAL A 225 11.82 8.49 5.51
C VAL A 225 11.49 9.40 4.32
N LYS A 226 12.49 10.10 3.78
CA LYS A 226 12.32 10.95 2.60
C LYS A 226 11.91 10.12 1.37
N LEU A 227 12.55 8.98 1.14
CA LEU A 227 12.21 8.07 0.04
C LEU A 227 10.75 7.63 0.10
N ALA A 228 10.28 7.16 1.26
CA ALA A 228 8.90 6.72 1.42
C ALA A 228 7.92 7.90 1.34
N ARG A 229 8.18 8.99 2.08
CA ARG A 229 7.22 10.09 2.24
C ARG A 229 7.18 11.08 1.09
N LEU A 230 8.22 11.19 0.28
CA LEU A 230 8.26 12.09 -0.86
C LEU A 230 8.09 11.37 -2.19
N TYR A 231 8.54 10.14 -2.28
CA TYR A 231 8.60 9.40 -3.55
C TYR A 231 7.78 8.11 -3.56
N GLY A 232 7.26 7.65 -2.41
CA GLY A 232 6.54 6.38 -2.30
C GLY A 232 7.44 5.16 -2.52
N ILE A 233 8.74 5.33 -2.36
CA ILE A 233 9.72 4.25 -2.54
C ILE A 233 9.89 3.55 -1.19
N PRO A 234 9.59 2.25 -1.11
CA PRO A 234 9.76 1.52 0.14
C PRO A 234 11.24 1.48 0.53
N SER A 235 11.46 1.65 1.80
CA SER A 235 12.77 1.49 2.40
C SER A 235 12.69 0.49 3.54
N LYS A 236 13.81 0.14 4.13
CA LYS A 236 13.81 -0.70 5.34
C LYS A 236 12.91 -0.06 6.39
N SER A 237 12.08 -0.85 7.05
CA SER A 237 11.08 -0.37 8.01
C SER A 237 11.67 0.57 9.04
N PHE A 238 11.07 1.77 9.16
CA PHE A 238 11.41 2.74 10.22
C PHE A 238 10.97 2.27 11.61
N GLU A 239 9.96 1.41 11.65
CA GLU A 239 9.39 0.86 12.88
C GLU A 239 9.99 -0.49 13.25
N GLY A 240 11.07 -0.90 12.57
CA GLY A 240 11.82 -2.09 12.93
C GLY A 240 12.29 -2.01 14.39
N LYS A 241 12.23 -3.12 15.13
CA LYS A 241 12.75 -3.22 16.51
C LYS A 241 14.21 -2.75 16.63
N PHE A 242 14.92 -2.68 15.51
CA PHE A 242 16.31 -2.26 15.41
C PHE A 242 16.47 -1.16 14.33
N PRO A 243 15.99 0.08 14.56
CA PRO A 243 15.99 1.14 13.54
C PRO A 243 17.39 1.58 13.10
N LYS A 244 18.43 1.30 13.91
CA LYS A 244 19.83 1.60 13.58
C LYS A 244 20.55 0.45 12.87
N PHE A 245 19.88 -0.69 12.66
CA PHE A 245 20.49 -1.82 11.97
C PHE A 245 20.68 -1.50 10.48
N GLN A 246 21.91 -1.55 10.04
CA GLN A 246 22.31 -1.38 8.65
C GLN A 246 23.09 -2.61 8.21
N ARG A 247 22.73 -3.19 7.08
CA ARG A 247 23.40 -4.40 6.60
C ARG A 247 24.89 -4.19 6.39
N GLU A 248 25.25 -3.02 5.88
CA GLU A 248 26.64 -2.66 5.54
C GLU A 248 27.56 -2.55 6.77
N THR A 249 26.98 -2.18 7.91
CA THR A 249 27.71 -1.98 9.18
C THR A 249 27.49 -3.11 10.20
N ASN A 250 26.31 -3.72 10.19
CA ASN A 250 25.92 -4.70 11.22
C ASN A 250 25.95 -6.15 10.73
N VAL A 251 26.17 -6.40 9.44
CA VAL A 251 26.31 -7.74 8.90
C VAL A 251 27.74 -7.92 8.39
N ILE A 252 28.43 -8.90 8.97
CA ILE A 252 29.78 -9.31 8.53
C ILE A 252 29.74 -10.74 8.00
N GLU A 253 30.67 -11.09 7.14
CA GLU A 253 30.83 -12.47 6.68
C GLU A 253 31.18 -13.37 7.87
N HIS A 254 30.59 -14.56 7.90
CA HIS A 254 30.80 -15.53 8.97
C HIS A 254 32.29 -15.82 9.19
N SER A 255 33.06 -15.91 8.10
CA SER A 255 34.51 -16.10 8.10
C SER A 255 35.32 -14.95 8.72
N LYS A 256 34.69 -13.80 9.00
CA LYS A 256 35.33 -12.63 9.62
C LYS A 256 34.99 -12.47 11.10
N ILE A 257 34.22 -13.38 11.67
CA ILE A 257 33.87 -13.35 13.10
C ILE A 257 35.13 -13.71 13.91
N PRO A 258 35.63 -12.88 14.86
CA PRO A 258 36.92 -13.04 15.49
C PRO A 258 37.16 -14.43 16.10
N PHE A 259 36.21 -14.98 16.84
CA PHE A 259 36.33 -16.31 17.49
C PHE A 259 36.06 -17.49 16.54
N ILE A 260 35.71 -17.21 15.27
CA ILE A 260 35.68 -18.22 14.20
C ILE A 260 36.99 -18.22 13.45
N VAL A 261 37.59 -17.05 13.22
CA VAL A 261 38.90 -16.88 12.61
C VAL A 261 39.98 -17.43 13.54
N ASP A 262 39.91 -17.06 14.82
CA ASP A 262 40.85 -17.55 15.82
C ASP A 262 40.04 -18.13 17.02
N PRO A 263 40.01 -19.47 17.14
CA PRO A 263 39.33 -20.17 18.22
C PRO A 263 39.85 -19.85 19.62
N SER A 264 41.03 -19.27 19.74
CA SER A 264 41.62 -18.84 21.01
C SER A 264 41.08 -17.52 21.49
N THR A 265 40.35 -16.78 20.65
CA THR A 265 39.73 -15.51 21.00
C THR A 265 38.72 -15.71 22.13
N PRO A 266 38.86 -15.02 23.27
CA PRO A 266 37.93 -15.15 24.39
C PRO A 266 36.54 -14.70 24.02
N VAL A 267 35.57 -15.59 24.17
CA VAL A 267 34.17 -15.35 23.84
C VAL A 267 33.23 -16.06 24.83
N THR A 268 32.26 -15.35 25.34
CA THR A 268 31.14 -15.99 26.05
C THR A 268 30.03 -16.31 25.06
N ARG A 269 29.64 -17.59 25.00
CA ARG A 269 28.61 -18.06 24.06
C ARG A 269 27.27 -18.21 24.74
N TYR A 270 26.24 -17.76 24.07
CA TYR A 270 24.85 -17.85 24.52
C TYR A 270 24.02 -18.60 23.48
N PHE A 271 23.11 -19.42 23.95
CA PHE A 271 22.00 -19.92 23.16
C PHE A 271 20.72 -19.29 23.69
N ILE A 272 19.99 -18.60 22.82
CA ILE A 272 18.73 -17.91 23.14
C ILE A 272 17.66 -18.63 22.32
N CYS A 273 16.61 -19.10 23.02
CA CYS A 273 15.50 -19.81 22.40
C CYS A 273 14.19 -19.10 22.72
N ASP A 274 13.35 -18.90 21.71
CA ASP A 274 11.96 -18.49 21.85
C ASP A 274 11.07 -19.71 21.58
N PRO A 275 10.55 -20.39 22.62
CA PRO A 275 9.68 -21.54 22.50
C PRO A 275 8.22 -21.13 22.28
N ALA A 276 7.89 -20.58 21.14
CA ALA A 276 6.53 -20.16 20.84
C ALA A 276 5.59 -21.37 20.70
N GLY A 277 4.53 -21.43 21.50
CA GLY A 277 3.64 -22.59 21.55
C GLY A 277 2.85 -22.89 20.28
N SER A 278 2.55 -21.89 19.45
CA SER A 278 1.80 -22.05 18.20
C SER A 278 2.60 -21.68 16.93
N LYS A 279 3.86 -21.33 17.09
CA LYS A 279 4.77 -20.96 16.00
C LYS A 279 6.02 -21.85 16.08
N PRO A 280 6.79 -21.97 14.97
CA PRO A 280 8.07 -22.66 15.03
C PRO A 280 9.00 -22.04 16.08
N TRP A 281 9.71 -22.88 16.81
CA TRP A 281 10.74 -22.42 17.73
C TRP A 281 11.83 -21.68 16.99
N VAL A 282 12.30 -20.60 17.57
CA VAL A 282 13.42 -19.84 17.04
C VAL A 282 14.54 -19.89 18.05
N GLY A 283 15.72 -20.29 17.60
CA GLY A 283 16.93 -20.30 18.40
C GLY A 283 18.04 -19.51 17.71
N ILE A 284 18.81 -18.76 18.48
CA ILE A 284 20.00 -18.06 17.98
C ILE A 284 21.20 -18.35 18.87
N TRP A 285 22.37 -18.47 18.26
CA TRP A 285 23.65 -18.54 18.94
C TRP A 285 24.34 -17.20 18.82
N ALA A 286 24.66 -16.62 19.97
CA ALA A 286 25.36 -15.37 20.08
C ALA A 286 26.70 -15.55 20.81
N GLY A 287 27.73 -14.86 20.36
CA GLY A 287 29.01 -14.75 21.03
C GLY A 287 29.30 -13.33 21.46
N VAL A 288 29.71 -13.13 22.71
CA VAL A 288 30.07 -11.82 23.24
C VAL A 288 31.57 -11.81 23.51
N THR A 289 32.29 -10.91 22.83
CA THR A 289 33.74 -10.72 23.03
C THR A 289 34.04 -9.82 24.20
N LYS A 290 35.31 -9.76 24.64
CA LYS A 290 35.75 -8.85 25.71
C LYS A 290 35.45 -7.38 25.45
N ASP A 291 35.46 -6.98 24.18
CA ASP A 291 35.12 -5.61 23.73
C ASP A 291 33.63 -5.35 23.71
N LYS A 292 32.82 -6.24 24.29
CA LYS A 292 31.35 -6.17 24.36
C LYS A 292 30.65 -6.17 22.99
N ASN A 293 31.33 -6.58 21.93
CA ASN A 293 30.69 -6.81 20.66
C ASN A 293 29.89 -8.11 20.70
N ILE A 294 28.66 -8.06 20.18
CA ILE A 294 27.74 -9.20 20.14
C ILE A 294 27.67 -9.67 18.67
N TYR A 295 28.01 -10.92 18.46
CA TYR A 295 27.94 -11.58 17.15
C TYR A 295 26.87 -12.66 17.18
N ILE A 296 25.82 -12.52 16.36
CA ILE A 296 24.85 -13.60 16.10
C ILE A 296 25.44 -14.39 14.91
N TYR A 297 25.82 -15.64 15.16
CA TYR A 297 26.59 -16.41 14.19
C TYR A 297 25.89 -17.68 13.72
N ARG A 298 24.77 -18.04 14.34
CA ARG A 298 23.96 -19.17 13.92
C ARG A 298 22.50 -18.96 14.34
N GLU A 299 21.58 -19.42 13.52
CA GLU A 299 20.13 -19.40 13.78
C GLU A 299 19.52 -20.80 13.56
N PHE A 300 18.40 -21.04 14.22
CA PHE A 300 17.57 -22.22 14.05
C PHE A 300 16.09 -21.78 14.01
N PRO A 301 15.29 -22.17 13.01
CA PRO A 301 15.74 -22.87 11.79
C PRO A 301 16.69 -22.01 10.99
N ALA A 302 17.63 -22.61 10.26
CA ALA A 302 18.47 -21.85 9.36
C ALA A 302 17.62 -21.23 8.26
N SER A 303 17.90 -19.97 7.91
CA SER A 303 17.16 -19.21 6.90
C SER A 303 17.11 -19.86 5.51
N THR A 304 18.03 -20.80 5.25
CA THR A 304 18.09 -21.61 4.03
C THR A 304 17.31 -22.92 4.10
N MET A 305 16.85 -23.34 5.28
CA MET A 305 15.95 -24.48 5.41
C MET A 305 14.54 -23.99 5.08
N GLY A 306 14.01 -24.43 3.96
CA GLY A 306 12.62 -24.17 3.57
C GLY A 306 11.65 -24.46 4.73
N ALA A 307 10.49 -23.83 4.67
CA ALA A 307 9.47 -23.92 5.69
C ALA A 307 9.35 -25.32 6.27
N TRP A 308 9.40 -25.41 7.57
CA TRP A 308 9.16 -26.64 8.31
C TRP A 308 7.85 -27.27 7.87
N ALA A 309 7.96 -28.46 7.31
CA ALA A 309 6.79 -29.30 7.06
C ALA A 309 6.18 -29.75 8.38
#